data_669733684ecded0614c183f290dc39bb
#
_entry.id   669733684ecded0614c183f290dc39bb
#
_cell.length_a   1.000
_cell.length_b   1.000
_cell.length_c   1.000
_cell.angle_alpha   90.00
_cell.angle_beta   90.00
_cell.angle_gamma   90.00
#
_symmetry.space_group_name_H-M   'P 1'
#
loop_
_entity.id
_entity.type
_entity.pdbx_description
1 polymer ?
#
loop_
_entity_poly.entity_id
_entity_poly.type
_entity_poly.pdbx_seq_one_letter_code
_entity_poly.pdbx_strand_id
1 'polypeptide(L)'
;MNQVQKLLIIGFVWPEPNSSAAGGRMMQLISLFKADGFSITFASSAQNSDFIVDLYEYGVERKSIELNNSSFDVFIKDLNPTVVLFDRFMIEEQFGWRVAENCPDALRLLDTE
;
A
#
# COMPACT_ATOMS: atom_id res chain seq x y z
N MET A 1 -16.38 -20.64 -4.10
CA MET A 1 -16.55 -19.18 -4.26
C MET A 1 -15.20 -18.52 -4.11
N ASN A 2 -14.83 -17.74 -5.10
CA ASN A 2 -13.52 -17.08 -5.10
C ASN A 2 -13.59 -15.79 -4.31
N GLN A 3 -12.74 -15.68 -3.30
CA GLN A 3 -12.60 -14.42 -2.58
C GLN A 3 -11.63 -13.53 -3.33
N VAL A 4 -11.96 -12.25 -3.39
CA VAL A 4 -11.07 -11.26 -3.98
C VAL A 4 -9.86 -11.11 -3.08
N GLN A 5 -8.66 -11.23 -3.66
CA GLN A 5 -7.43 -11.01 -2.93
C GLN A 5 -7.21 -9.51 -2.76
N LYS A 6 -6.77 -9.11 -1.58
CA LYS A 6 -6.57 -7.70 -1.26
C LYS A 6 -5.10 -7.41 -1.06
N LEU A 7 -4.58 -6.43 -1.78
CA LEU A 7 -3.23 -5.93 -1.62
C LEU A 7 -3.28 -4.58 -0.93
N LEU A 8 -2.53 -4.45 0.14
CA LEU A 8 -2.27 -3.14 0.75
C LEU A 8 -0.83 -2.76 0.45
N ILE A 9 -0.64 -1.62 -0.20
CA ILE A 9 0.68 -1.03 -0.40
C ILE A 9 0.83 0.10 0.60
N ILE A 10 1.90 0.05 1.40
CA ILE A 10 2.22 1.16 2.31
C ILE A 10 3.41 1.88 1.72
N GLY A 11 3.17 3.09 1.22
CA GLY A 11 4.16 3.85 0.49
C GLY A 11 4.80 4.92 1.33
N PHE A 12 6.09 5.16 1.06
CA PHE A 12 6.84 6.26 1.67
C PHE A 12 6.28 7.61 1.21
N VAL A 13 5.92 7.69 -0.07
CA VAL A 13 5.27 8.85 -0.67
C VAL A 13 4.16 8.35 -1.59
N TRP A 14 3.27 9.26 -1.98
CA TRP A 14 2.26 8.94 -2.97
C TRP A 14 2.92 8.81 -4.35
N PRO A 15 2.40 7.93 -5.23
CA PRO A 15 3.02 7.75 -6.55
C PRO A 15 2.95 9.01 -7.39
N GLU A 16 4.07 9.37 -8.01
CA GLU A 16 4.20 10.52 -8.91
C GLU A 16 4.94 10.09 -10.17
N PRO A 17 4.28 9.32 -11.07
CA PRO A 17 4.99 8.68 -12.18
C PRO A 17 5.61 9.66 -13.17
N ASN A 18 5.09 10.89 -13.23
CA ASN A 18 5.63 11.91 -14.16
C ASN A 18 6.78 12.70 -13.58
N SER A 19 7.08 12.50 -12.29
CA SER A 19 8.12 13.29 -11.62
C SER A 19 9.21 12.44 -10.98
N SER A 20 9.09 11.11 -10.99
CA SER A 20 10.13 10.23 -10.43
C SER A 20 10.09 8.86 -11.06
N ALA A 21 11.27 8.22 -11.13
CA ALA A 21 11.39 6.84 -11.60
C ALA A 21 10.72 5.87 -10.62
N ALA A 22 10.80 6.16 -9.32
CA ALA A 22 10.18 5.33 -8.29
C ALA A 22 8.65 5.32 -8.42
N GLY A 23 8.06 6.47 -8.75
CA GLY A 23 6.62 6.54 -8.98
C GLY A 23 6.17 5.72 -10.17
N GLY A 24 6.93 5.75 -11.27
CA GLY A 24 6.65 4.94 -12.45
C GLY A 24 6.74 3.45 -12.15
N ARG A 25 7.75 3.05 -11.41
CA ARG A 25 7.92 1.66 -10.99
C ARG A 25 6.73 1.20 -10.13
N MET A 26 6.29 2.06 -9.21
CA MET A 26 5.15 1.72 -8.36
C MET A 26 3.87 1.51 -9.17
N MET A 27 3.64 2.35 -10.19
CA MET A 27 2.49 2.18 -11.06
C MET A 27 2.56 0.88 -11.86
N GLN A 28 3.76 0.44 -12.24
CA GLN A 28 3.94 -0.86 -12.89
C GLN A 28 3.55 -2.01 -11.96
N LEU A 29 3.99 -1.94 -10.70
CA LEU A 29 3.62 -2.96 -9.71
C LEU A 29 2.10 -3.01 -9.50
N ILE A 30 1.48 -1.85 -9.39
CA ILE A 30 0.02 -1.76 -9.25
C ILE A 30 -0.67 -2.42 -10.44
N SER A 31 -0.18 -2.14 -11.65
CA SER A 31 -0.76 -2.74 -12.86
C SER A 31 -0.66 -4.25 -12.88
N LEU A 32 0.48 -4.79 -12.43
CA LEU A 32 0.67 -6.24 -12.38
C LEU A 32 -0.30 -6.91 -11.41
N PHE A 33 -0.44 -6.37 -10.21
CA PHE A 33 -1.39 -6.92 -9.24
C PHE A 33 -2.83 -6.75 -9.71
N LYS A 34 -3.13 -5.63 -10.34
CA LYS A 34 -4.47 -5.38 -10.87
C LYS A 34 -4.83 -6.41 -11.94
N ALA A 35 -3.89 -6.69 -12.85
CA ALA A 35 -4.09 -7.70 -13.90
C ALA A 35 -4.30 -9.10 -13.31
N ASP A 36 -3.75 -9.35 -12.13
CA ASP A 36 -3.89 -10.63 -11.43
C ASP A 36 -5.17 -10.70 -10.56
N GLY A 37 -6.01 -9.69 -10.63
CA GLY A 37 -7.31 -9.69 -9.97
C GLY A 37 -7.33 -9.16 -8.55
N PHE A 38 -6.24 -8.54 -8.08
CA PHE A 38 -6.19 -7.99 -6.72
C PHE A 38 -7.01 -6.70 -6.60
N SER A 39 -7.69 -6.57 -5.47
CA SER A 39 -8.24 -5.29 -5.04
C SER A 39 -7.12 -4.56 -4.29
N ILE A 40 -6.81 -3.33 -4.68
CA ILE A 40 -5.62 -2.63 -4.23
C ILE A 40 -5.98 -1.39 -3.44
N THR A 41 -5.36 -1.25 -2.27
CA THR A 41 -5.40 -0.03 -1.45
C THR A 41 -3.98 0.49 -1.31
N PHE A 42 -3.78 1.77 -1.59
CA PHE A 42 -2.49 2.44 -1.38
C PHE A 42 -2.60 3.37 -0.19
N ALA A 43 -1.77 3.16 0.81
CA ALA A 43 -1.77 3.94 2.04
C ALA A 43 -0.44 4.64 2.22
N SER A 44 -0.46 5.86 2.73
CA SER A 44 0.76 6.60 3.04
C SER A 44 0.50 7.60 4.14
N SER A 45 1.54 7.89 4.93
CA SER A 45 1.51 8.97 5.91
C SER A 45 2.04 10.28 5.33
N ALA A 46 2.46 10.29 4.07
CA ALA A 46 2.98 11.47 3.41
C ALA A 46 1.88 12.49 3.13
N GLN A 47 2.27 13.74 3.02
CA GLN A 47 1.34 14.79 2.63
C GLN A 47 1.01 14.70 1.15
N ASN A 48 -0.18 15.16 0.78
CA ASN A 48 -0.59 15.20 -0.60
C ASN A 48 0.25 16.20 -1.38
N SER A 49 0.47 15.89 -2.66
CA SER A 49 1.18 16.75 -3.60
C SER A 49 0.31 16.92 -4.84
N ASP A 50 0.48 18.05 -5.53
CA ASP A 50 -0.25 18.31 -6.77
C ASP A 50 0.16 17.33 -7.90
N PHE A 51 1.27 16.63 -7.73
CA PHE A 51 1.81 15.75 -8.76
C PHE A 51 1.45 14.29 -8.55
N ILE A 52 0.69 13.96 -7.50
CA ILE A 52 0.34 12.57 -7.26
C ILE A 52 -0.68 12.08 -8.29
N VAL A 53 -0.58 10.80 -8.58
CA VAL A 53 -1.51 10.13 -9.48
C VAL A 53 -2.89 10.07 -8.84
N ASP A 54 -3.93 10.24 -9.65
CA ASP A 54 -5.29 9.94 -9.20
C ASP A 54 -5.47 8.43 -9.21
N LEU A 55 -5.26 7.84 -8.04
CA LEU A 55 -5.29 6.39 -7.90
C LEU A 55 -6.67 5.80 -8.20
N TYR A 56 -7.73 6.57 -7.99
CA TYR A 56 -9.07 6.08 -8.31
C TYR A 56 -9.26 5.81 -9.80
N GLU A 57 -8.56 6.54 -10.67
CA GLU A 57 -8.60 6.27 -12.10
C GLU A 57 -8.04 4.90 -12.46
N TYR A 58 -7.16 4.37 -11.60
CA TYR A 58 -6.56 3.05 -11.79
C TYR A 58 -7.28 1.97 -10.99
N GLY A 59 -8.41 2.31 -10.37
CA GLY A 59 -9.15 1.36 -9.57
C GLY A 59 -8.50 1.03 -8.24
N VAL A 60 -7.73 1.96 -7.69
CA VAL A 60 -6.99 1.79 -6.43
C VAL A 60 -7.59 2.69 -5.38
N GLU A 61 -7.91 2.13 -4.22
CA GLU A 61 -8.35 2.90 -3.07
C GLU A 61 -7.17 3.63 -2.46
N ARG A 62 -7.41 4.82 -1.94
CA ARG A 62 -6.39 5.65 -1.34
C ARG A 62 -6.71 5.89 0.12
N LYS A 63 -5.71 5.75 0.99
CA LYS A 63 -5.91 5.91 2.43
C LYS A 63 -4.75 6.68 3.03
N SER A 64 -5.04 7.79 3.73
CA SER A 64 -4.04 8.47 4.54
C SER A 64 -3.95 7.76 5.89
N ILE A 65 -2.73 7.48 6.33
CA ILE A 65 -2.47 6.78 7.59
C ILE A 65 -1.53 7.62 8.45
N GLU A 66 -1.53 7.32 9.74
CA GLU A 66 -0.68 8.03 10.69
C GLU A 66 0.37 7.10 11.27
N LEU A 67 1.58 7.61 11.38
CA LEU A 67 2.69 6.88 11.99
C LEU A 67 2.49 6.80 13.49
N ASN A 68 2.80 5.63 14.07
CA ASN A 68 2.72 5.38 15.51
C ASN A 68 1.35 5.66 16.11
N ASN A 69 0.30 5.32 15.36
CA ASN A 69 -1.07 5.60 15.77
C ASN A 69 -1.92 4.34 15.66
N SER A 70 -2.71 4.07 16.68
CA SER A 70 -3.56 2.87 16.70
C SER A 70 -4.68 2.89 15.66
N SER A 71 -4.94 4.04 15.04
CA SER A 71 -5.90 4.11 13.94
C SER A 71 -5.49 3.22 12.77
N PHE A 72 -4.19 3.05 12.56
CA PHE A 72 -3.69 2.13 11.55
C PHE A 72 -4.12 0.69 11.85
N ASP A 73 -4.07 0.28 13.13
CA ASP A 73 -4.44 -1.07 13.52
C ASP A 73 -5.91 -1.36 13.19
N VAL A 74 -6.78 -0.41 13.47
CA VAL A 74 -8.20 -0.54 13.13
C VAL A 74 -8.39 -0.66 11.63
N PHE A 75 -7.68 0.18 10.89
CA PHE A 75 -7.76 0.19 9.43
C PHE A 75 -7.36 -1.16 8.83
N ILE A 76 -6.21 -1.73 9.23
CA ILE A 76 -5.76 -2.98 8.61
C ILE A 76 -6.58 -4.19 9.04
N LYS A 77 -7.11 -4.19 10.26
CA LYS A 77 -8.02 -5.26 10.69
C LYS A 77 -9.29 -5.26 9.85
N ASP A 78 -9.82 -4.08 9.61
CA ASP A 78 -11.04 -3.91 8.82
C ASP A 78 -10.80 -4.26 7.36
N LEU A 79 -9.68 -3.84 6.80
CA LEU A 79 -9.31 -4.15 5.42
C LEU A 79 -9.02 -5.64 5.23
N ASN A 80 -8.34 -6.24 6.19
CA ASN A 80 -7.94 -7.64 6.19
C ASN A 80 -7.21 -8.03 4.89
N PRO A 81 -6.06 -7.40 4.61
CA PRO A 81 -5.34 -7.66 3.35
C PRO A 81 -4.75 -9.06 3.31
N THR A 82 -4.69 -9.63 2.11
CA THR A 82 -4.03 -10.91 1.86
C THR A 82 -2.52 -10.72 1.73
N VAL A 83 -2.12 -9.60 1.11
CA VAL A 83 -0.71 -9.26 0.86
C VAL A 83 -0.51 -7.82 1.28
N VAL A 84 0.60 -7.55 1.96
CA VAL A 84 1.02 -6.19 2.30
C VAL A 84 2.41 -5.96 1.70
N LEU A 85 2.52 -4.92 0.87
CA LEU A 85 3.78 -4.53 0.25
C LEU A 85 4.29 -3.26 0.92
N PHE A 86 5.48 -3.34 1.49
CA PHE A 86 6.14 -2.18 2.10
C PHE A 86 7.09 -1.55 1.10
N ASP A 87 6.85 -0.29 0.79
CA ASP A 87 7.72 0.47 -0.10
C ASP A 87 8.88 1.02 0.72
N ARG A 88 10.03 0.38 0.59
CA ARG A 88 11.27 0.71 1.29
C ARG A 88 11.34 0.14 2.70
N PHE A 89 12.57 -0.09 3.11
CA PHE A 89 12.91 -0.67 4.39
C PHE A 89 12.35 0.13 5.58
N MET A 90 12.42 1.45 5.50
CA MET A 90 11.94 2.31 6.59
C MET A 90 10.45 2.11 6.86
N ILE A 91 9.66 1.93 5.81
CA ILE A 91 8.23 1.70 5.95
C ILE A 91 7.97 0.36 6.63
N GLU A 92 8.74 -0.66 6.27
CA GLU A 92 8.62 -1.96 6.92
C GLU A 92 8.94 -1.86 8.42
N GLU A 93 9.98 -1.11 8.78
CA GLU A 93 10.31 -0.90 10.18
C GLU A 93 9.20 -0.19 10.95
N GLN A 94 8.55 0.78 10.32
CA GLN A 94 7.53 1.59 10.97
C GLN A 94 6.18 0.87 11.12
N PHE A 95 5.81 0.06 10.15
CA PHE A 95 4.48 -0.53 10.09
C PHE A 95 4.47 -2.06 10.14
N GLY A 96 5.59 -2.71 9.84
CA GLY A 96 5.63 -4.17 9.71
C GLY A 96 5.18 -4.91 10.95
N TRP A 97 5.60 -4.45 12.13
CA TRP A 97 5.23 -5.11 13.38
C TRP A 97 3.73 -4.99 13.65
N ARG A 98 3.11 -3.87 13.27
CA ARG A 98 1.66 -3.68 13.42
C ARG A 98 0.89 -4.60 12.48
N VAL A 99 1.39 -4.76 11.25
CA VAL A 99 0.79 -5.68 10.29
C VAL A 99 0.90 -7.11 10.80
N ALA A 100 2.08 -7.51 11.29
CA ALA A 100 2.28 -8.85 11.81
C ALA A 100 1.37 -9.17 12.98
N GLU A 101 1.15 -8.17 13.84
CA GLU A 101 0.31 -8.33 15.04
C GLU A 101 -1.19 -8.40 14.69
N ASN A 102 -1.62 -7.58 13.75
CA ASN A 102 -3.05 -7.46 13.44
C ASN A 102 -3.51 -8.36 12.30
N CYS A 103 -2.61 -8.72 11.40
CA CYS A 103 -2.91 -9.58 10.25
C CYS A 103 -1.81 -10.62 10.09
N PRO A 104 -1.69 -11.57 11.02
CA PRO A 104 -0.57 -12.51 11.00
C PRO A 104 -0.54 -13.43 9.78
N ASP A 105 -1.68 -13.62 9.13
CA ASP A 105 -1.76 -14.49 7.94
C ASP A 105 -1.46 -13.76 6.64
N ALA A 106 -1.32 -12.44 6.67
CA ALA A 106 -1.00 -11.67 5.47
C ALA A 106 0.45 -11.93 5.04
N LEU A 107 0.65 -12.11 3.74
CA LEU A 107 1.99 -12.19 3.18
C LEU A 107 2.60 -10.79 3.17
N ARG A 108 3.79 -10.64 3.75
CA ARG A 108 4.48 -9.36 3.83
C ARG A 108 5.62 -9.33 2.85
N LEU A 109 5.62 -8.35 1.96
CA LEU A 109 6.65 -8.17 0.94
C LEU A 109 7.33 -6.83 1.15
N LEU A 110 8.63 -6.81 0.93
CA LEU A 110 9.44 -5.59 1.04
C LEU A 110 10.01 -5.23 -0.33
N ASP A 111 9.73 -4.01 -0.78
CA ASP A 111 10.34 -3.45 -1.98
C ASP A 111 11.45 -2.51 -1.54
N THR A 112 12.70 -2.89 -1.79
CA THR A 112 13.87 -2.15 -1.31
C THR A 112 14.33 -1.04 -2.25
N GLU A 113 13.62 -0.80 -3.33
CA GLU A 113 13.96 0.21 -4.33
C GLU A 113 14.17 1.60 -3.73
#